data_eb707952323bcfa0510f97d7ab6a94d3
#
_entry.id   eb707952323bcfa0510f97d7ab6a94d3
#
_cell.length_a   1.000
_cell.length_b   1.000
_cell.length_c   1.000
_cell.angle_alpha   90.00
_cell.angle_beta   90.00
_cell.angle_gamma   90.00
#
_symmetry.space_group_name_H-M   'P 1'
#
loop_
_entity.id
_entity.type
_entity.pdbx_description
1 polymer ?
#
loop_
_entity_poly.entity_id
_entity_poly.type
_entity_poly.pdbx_seq_one_letter_code
_entity_poly.pdbx_strand_id
1 'polypeptide(L)'
;DTSGNQVAALLMAAEAGVDIVDCAVDSMSSMTSQPSLNAVVSALRGQERDTGLDSDGLQKLSDYWADVRERYASFETGIKNPSTDIYRYEMPGGQYSNLKSQVESLGLGHKFEAVKEMYKAVNDMLGDIVKVTPSSKMVGDLAIFMTQNNLTPENIVEKGESLAFPDSVVSYFSGMMGQPAGGFPKDLQRVVLKGKEPIT
;
A
#
# COMPACT_ATOMS: atom_id res chain seq x y z
N ASP A 1 2.50 1.63 -8.84
CA ASP A 1 3.84 1.14 -8.52
C ASP A 1 4.79 2.29 -8.23
N THR A 2 5.27 2.38 -6.99
CA THR A 2 6.16 3.44 -6.52
C THR A 2 7.62 3.25 -6.92
N SER A 3 8.01 2.07 -7.44
CA SER A 3 9.42 1.70 -7.67
C SER A 3 10.05 2.37 -8.91
N GLY A 4 9.25 2.83 -9.86
CA GLY A 4 9.70 3.31 -11.17
C GLY A 4 9.89 2.21 -12.22
N ASN A 5 9.74 0.93 -11.88
CA ASN A 5 9.86 -0.19 -12.81
C ASN A 5 8.60 -0.47 -13.64
N GLN A 6 7.55 0.12 -13.29
CA GLN A 6 6.17 0.12 -13.80
C GLN A 6 5.95 -0.51 -15.19
N VAL A 7 6.21 0.24 -16.25
CA VAL A 7 6.00 -0.22 -17.65
C VAL A 7 6.94 -1.39 -17.97
N ALA A 8 8.19 -1.33 -17.54
CA ALA A 8 9.15 -2.41 -17.78
C ALA A 8 8.66 -3.74 -17.15
N ALA A 9 8.14 -3.70 -15.93
CA ALA A 9 7.60 -4.89 -15.27
C ALA A 9 6.41 -5.49 -16.04
N LEU A 10 5.52 -4.67 -16.59
CA LEU A 10 4.39 -5.14 -17.39
C LEU A 10 4.81 -5.71 -18.75
N LEU A 11 5.84 -5.12 -19.40
CA LEU A 11 6.38 -5.65 -20.64
C LEU A 11 7.00 -7.04 -20.42
N MET A 12 7.78 -7.20 -19.35
CA MET A 12 8.35 -8.50 -18.98
C MET A 12 7.26 -9.53 -18.63
N ALA A 13 6.19 -9.10 -17.97
CA ALA A 13 5.04 -9.96 -17.68
C ALA A 13 4.30 -10.38 -18.97
N ALA A 14 4.14 -9.46 -19.93
CA ALA A 14 3.56 -9.77 -21.24
C ALA A 14 4.42 -10.80 -22.01
N GLU A 15 5.74 -10.65 -22.01
CA GLU A 15 6.66 -11.63 -22.61
C GLU A 15 6.57 -13.00 -21.92
N ALA A 16 6.39 -13.02 -20.60
CA ALA A 16 6.22 -14.25 -19.82
C ALA A 16 4.83 -14.90 -20.01
N GLY A 17 3.91 -14.29 -20.75
CA GLY A 17 2.63 -14.87 -21.13
C GLY A 17 1.43 -14.42 -20.29
N VAL A 18 1.51 -13.33 -19.53
CA VAL A 18 0.33 -12.81 -18.82
C VAL A 18 -0.74 -12.33 -19.81
N ASP A 19 -2.00 -12.61 -19.54
CA ASP A 19 -3.11 -12.28 -20.42
C ASP A 19 -3.69 -10.89 -20.17
N ILE A 20 -3.65 -10.41 -18.93
CA ILE A 20 -4.26 -9.14 -18.50
C ILE A 20 -3.28 -8.38 -17.64
N VAL A 21 -3.14 -7.07 -17.90
CA VAL A 21 -2.37 -6.14 -17.05
C VAL A 21 -3.23 -4.93 -16.70
N ASP A 22 -3.06 -4.43 -15.48
CA ASP A 22 -3.75 -3.24 -15.00
C ASP A 22 -2.90 -2.00 -15.21
N CYS A 23 -3.49 -0.98 -15.84
CA CYS A 23 -2.86 0.29 -16.15
C CYS A 23 -3.79 1.47 -15.85
N ALA A 24 -3.23 2.67 -15.87
CA ALA A 24 -3.98 3.92 -15.85
C ALA A 24 -3.57 4.81 -17.03
N VAL A 25 -4.46 5.67 -17.53
CA VAL A 25 -4.10 6.66 -18.55
C VAL A 25 -2.94 7.53 -18.06
N ASP A 26 -2.10 8.03 -18.96
CA ASP A 26 -0.84 8.73 -18.62
C ASP A 26 -0.99 9.74 -17.50
N SER A 27 -1.96 10.65 -17.63
CA SER A 27 -2.20 11.73 -16.67
C SER A 27 -2.56 11.26 -15.27
N MET A 28 -3.06 10.02 -15.14
CA MET A 28 -3.46 9.41 -13.86
C MET A 28 -2.53 8.26 -13.42
N SER A 29 -1.43 8.03 -14.16
CA SER A 29 -0.51 6.92 -13.95
C SER A 29 0.65 7.26 -13.02
N SER A 30 1.50 6.28 -12.78
CA SER A 30 2.76 6.43 -12.05
C SER A 30 2.65 6.63 -10.54
N MET A 31 3.78 6.80 -9.87
CA MET A 31 3.92 6.96 -8.41
C MET A 31 3.13 5.89 -7.64
N THR A 32 2.11 6.27 -6.90
CA THR A 32 1.26 5.33 -6.11
C THR A 32 0.09 4.77 -6.92
N SER A 33 -0.08 5.19 -8.18
CA SER A 33 -1.06 4.67 -9.13
C SER A 33 -0.52 3.48 -9.93
N GLN A 34 -1.20 3.10 -10.99
CA GLN A 34 -0.83 2.02 -11.90
C GLN A 34 0.18 2.50 -12.96
N PRO A 35 0.83 1.58 -13.69
CA PRO A 35 1.67 1.93 -14.84
C PRO A 35 0.89 2.67 -15.94
N SER A 36 1.61 3.46 -16.75
CA SER A 36 1.03 4.19 -17.86
C SER A 36 0.48 3.25 -18.95
N LEU A 37 -0.83 3.32 -19.19
CA LEU A 37 -1.51 2.61 -20.28
C LEU A 37 -0.96 3.01 -21.64
N ASN A 38 -0.86 4.31 -21.90
CA ASN A 38 -0.39 4.85 -23.17
C ASN A 38 1.04 4.37 -23.49
N ALA A 39 1.91 4.32 -22.48
CA ALA A 39 3.27 3.84 -22.66
C ALA A 39 3.33 2.32 -22.92
N VAL A 40 2.53 1.50 -22.24
CA VAL A 40 2.45 0.05 -22.48
C VAL A 40 1.92 -0.22 -23.88
N VAL A 41 0.83 0.43 -24.31
CA VAL A 41 0.26 0.30 -25.65
C VAL A 41 1.28 0.70 -26.72
N SER A 42 1.99 1.82 -26.53
CA SER A 42 3.02 2.28 -27.47
C SER A 42 4.21 1.32 -27.57
N ALA A 43 4.64 0.76 -26.44
CA ALA A 43 5.75 -0.18 -26.39
C ALA A 43 5.44 -1.54 -27.06
N LEU A 44 4.19 -1.99 -26.99
CA LEU A 44 3.75 -3.26 -27.59
C LEU A 44 3.30 -3.11 -29.03
N ARG A 45 3.18 -1.90 -29.56
CA ARG A 45 2.69 -1.64 -30.92
C ARG A 45 3.53 -2.36 -31.97
N GLY A 46 2.86 -3.11 -32.87
CA GLY A 46 3.49 -3.88 -33.93
C GLY A 46 4.24 -5.11 -33.46
N GLN A 47 4.16 -5.49 -32.19
CA GLN A 47 4.71 -6.72 -31.62
C GLN A 47 3.63 -7.82 -31.56
N GLU A 48 4.03 -9.05 -31.25
CA GLU A 48 3.12 -10.21 -31.13
C GLU A 48 1.98 -9.95 -30.11
N ARG A 49 2.28 -9.19 -29.06
CA ARG A 49 1.35 -8.83 -27.99
C ARG A 49 0.74 -7.44 -28.16
N ASP A 50 0.69 -6.91 -29.36
CA ASP A 50 0.02 -5.64 -29.65
C ASP A 50 -1.44 -5.66 -29.16
N THR A 51 -1.81 -4.65 -28.40
CA THR A 51 -3.14 -4.55 -27.80
C THR A 51 -4.24 -4.15 -28.80
N GLY A 52 -3.86 -3.57 -29.93
CA GLY A 52 -4.78 -3.01 -30.91
C GLY A 52 -5.56 -1.78 -30.45
N LEU A 53 -5.23 -1.20 -29.29
CA LEU A 53 -5.92 -0.02 -28.76
C LEU A 53 -5.58 1.25 -29.55
N ASP A 54 -6.60 2.12 -29.73
CA ASP A 54 -6.47 3.41 -30.41
C ASP A 54 -5.67 4.40 -29.57
N SER A 55 -4.44 4.69 -30.00
CA SER A 55 -3.56 5.61 -29.27
C SER A 55 -4.05 7.06 -29.28
N ASP A 56 -4.71 7.51 -30.34
CA ASP A 56 -5.24 8.87 -30.42
C ASP A 56 -6.43 9.03 -29.45
N GLY A 57 -7.27 7.99 -29.34
CA GLY A 57 -8.34 7.93 -28.36
C GLY A 57 -7.80 7.93 -26.92
N LEU A 58 -6.75 7.16 -26.66
CA LEU A 58 -6.10 7.14 -25.34
C LEU A 58 -5.47 8.50 -24.99
N GLN A 59 -4.85 9.18 -25.97
CA GLN A 59 -4.29 10.52 -25.73
C GLN A 59 -5.38 11.54 -25.37
N LYS A 60 -6.51 11.54 -26.09
CA LYS A 60 -7.65 12.43 -25.76
C LYS A 60 -8.20 12.17 -24.36
N LEU A 61 -8.27 10.92 -23.93
CA LEU A 61 -8.66 10.56 -22.56
C LEU A 61 -7.64 11.08 -21.55
N SER A 62 -6.34 10.93 -21.85
CA SER A 62 -5.28 11.42 -20.97
C SER A 62 -5.32 12.95 -20.84
N ASP A 63 -5.52 13.68 -21.92
CA ASP A 63 -5.63 15.14 -21.91
C ASP A 63 -6.84 15.60 -21.06
N TYR A 64 -7.99 14.97 -21.25
CA TYR A 64 -9.17 15.25 -20.42
C TYR A 64 -8.90 15.04 -18.92
N TRP A 65 -8.30 13.91 -18.57
CA TRP A 65 -8.01 13.61 -17.17
C TRP A 65 -6.88 14.47 -16.58
N ALA A 66 -5.97 14.98 -17.42
CA ALA A 66 -4.98 15.96 -16.98
C ALA A 66 -5.65 17.24 -16.47
N ASP A 67 -6.60 17.77 -17.25
CA ASP A 67 -7.38 18.97 -16.87
C ASP A 67 -8.22 18.73 -15.60
N VAL A 68 -8.82 17.55 -15.48
CA VAL A 68 -9.58 17.18 -14.27
C VAL A 68 -8.66 17.08 -13.06
N ARG A 69 -7.47 16.46 -13.21
CA ARG A 69 -6.50 16.25 -12.14
C ARG A 69 -6.05 17.57 -11.51
N GLU A 70 -5.85 18.61 -12.32
CA GLU A 70 -5.45 19.93 -11.80
C GLU A 70 -6.45 20.49 -10.78
N ARG A 71 -7.76 20.21 -10.95
CA ARG A 71 -8.80 20.63 -10.00
C ARG A 71 -8.70 19.93 -8.65
N TYR A 72 -8.03 18.80 -8.60
CA TYR A 72 -7.82 17.98 -7.41
C TYR A 72 -6.38 18.03 -6.87
N ALA A 73 -5.53 18.93 -7.41
CA ALA A 73 -4.12 19.01 -7.05
C ALA A 73 -3.88 19.18 -5.52
N SER A 74 -4.81 19.82 -4.80
CA SER A 74 -4.73 19.98 -3.34
C SER A 74 -4.87 18.67 -2.55
N PHE A 75 -5.36 17.61 -3.18
CA PHE A 75 -5.49 16.28 -2.59
C PHE A 75 -4.32 15.35 -2.90
N GLU A 76 -3.36 15.80 -3.72
CA GLU A 76 -2.18 15.00 -4.04
C GLU A 76 -1.23 14.89 -2.86
N THR A 77 -0.58 13.74 -2.73
CA THR A 77 0.36 13.45 -1.63
C THR A 77 1.72 14.16 -1.77
N GLY A 78 1.94 14.89 -2.88
CA GLY A 78 3.18 15.62 -3.14
C GLY A 78 4.41 14.73 -3.38
N ILE A 79 4.22 13.44 -3.68
CA ILE A 79 5.30 12.52 -4.07
C ILE A 79 5.79 12.93 -5.47
N LYS A 80 7.08 13.28 -5.59
CA LYS A 80 7.65 13.86 -6.82
C LYS A 80 8.47 12.88 -7.65
N ASN A 81 8.93 11.80 -7.05
CA ASN A 81 9.81 10.83 -7.71
C ASN A 81 9.50 9.41 -7.26
N PRO A 82 9.80 8.41 -8.11
CA PRO A 82 9.71 7.02 -7.70
C PRO A 82 10.76 6.70 -6.62
N SER A 83 10.51 5.64 -5.87
CA SER A 83 11.41 5.13 -4.84
C SER A 83 11.36 3.61 -4.80
N THR A 84 12.50 2.97 -4.58
CA THR A 84 12.60 1.53 -4.36
C THR A 84 12.25 1.12 -2.92
N ASP A 85 11.74 2.02 -2.12
CA ASP A 85 11.29 1.78 -0.74
C ASP A 85 10.29 0.61 -0.63
N ILE A 86 9.50 0.36 -1.69
CA ILE A 86 8.60 -0.80 -1.76
C ILE A 86 9.33 -2.13 -1.52
N TYR A 87 10.56 -2.26 -2.01
CA TYR A 87 11.37 -3.48 -1.81
C TYR A 87 12.01 -3.57 -0.42
N ARG A 88 12.07 -2.45 0.30
CA ARG A 88 12.61 -2.38 1.66
C ARG A 88 11.53 -2.52 2.72
N TYR A 89 10.44 -1.78 2.56
CA TYR A 89 9.37 -1.67 3.57
C TYR A 89 8.13 -2.49 3.22
N GLU A 90 8.03 -2.98 1.98
CA GLU A 90 6.92 -3.80 1.47
C GLU A 90 5.55 -3.12 1.59
N MET A 91 5.55 -1.79 1.52
CA MET A 91 4.35 -0.98 1.63
C MET A 91 3.72 -0.75 0.26
N PRO A 92 2.49 -1.23 0.00
CA PRO A 92 1.79 -0.99 -1.26
C PRO A 92 1.61 0.50 -1.55
N GLY A 93 1.62 0.89 -2.84
CA GLY A 93 1.57 2.29 -3.26
C GLY A 93 0.37 3.07 -2.71
N GLY A 94 -0.83 2.49 -2.77
CA GLY A 94 -2.04 3.09 -2.19
C GLY A 94 -1.94 3.27 -0.67
N GLN A 95 -1.35 2.30 0.03
CA GLN A 95 -1.11 2.42 1.46
C GLN A 95 -0.05 3.48 1.78
N TYR A 96 0.99 3.60 0.95
CA TYR A 96 2.02 4.63 1.13
C TYR A 96 1.42 6.04 1.12
N SER A 97 0.59 6.37 0.12
CA SER A 97 -0.07 7.67 0.03
C SER A 97 -1.03 7.92 1.18
N ASN A 98 -1.86 6.94 1.53
CA ASN A 98 -2.80 7.06 2.65
C ASN A 98 -2.08 7.22 3.99
N LEU A 99 -1.05 6.41 4.25
CA LEU A 99 -0.29 6.46 5.49
C LEU A 99 0.46 7.78 5.63
N LYS A 100 1.04 8.30 4.54
CA LYS A 100 1.71 9.60 4.54
C LYS A 100 0.76 10.72 4.93
N SER A 101 -0.40 10.81 4.29
CA SER A 101 -1.43 11.80 4.61
C SER A 101 -1.94 11.66 6.06
N GLN A 102 -2.12 10.43 6.54
CA GLN A 102 -2.56 10.16 7.91
C GLN A 102 -1.50 10.63 8.93
N VAL A 103 -0.24 10.30 8.73
CA VAL A 103 0.87 10.70 9.60
C VAL A 103 1.03 12.23 9.62
N GLU A 104 0.89 12.90 8.46
CA GLU A 104 0.92 14.35 8.36
C GLU A 104 -0.27 15.00 9.10
N SER A 105 -1.48 14.48 8.96
CA SER A 105 -2.68 14.98 9.66
C SER A 105 -2.59 14.86 11.18
N LEU A 106 -1.83 13.89 11.67
CA LEU A 106 -1.54 13.71 13.11
C LEU A 106 -0.39 14.58 13.62
N GLY A 107 0.19 15.45 12.76
CA GLY A 107 1.35 16.27 13.11
C GLY A 107 2.67 15.49 13.23
N LEU A 108 2.70 14.25 12.75
CA LEU A 108 3.83 13.33 12.84
C LEU A 108 4.63 13.22 11.54
N GLY A 109 4.45 14.14 10.57
CA GLY A 109 5.14 14.08 9.28
C GLY A 109 6.66 13.93 9.40
N HIS A 110 7.26 14.52 10.42
CA HIS A 110 8.70 14.39 10.73
C HIS A 110 9.11 12.98 11.18
N LYS A 111 8.16 12.11 11.54
CA LYS A 111 8.38 10.71 11.93
C LYS A 111 8.06 9.71 10.82
N PHE A 112 7.75 10.15 9.61
CA PHE A 112 7.28 9.26 8.55
C PHE A 112 8.30 8.14 8.22
N GLU A 113 9.61 8.44 8.25
CA GLU A 113 10.63 7.41 8.07
C GLU A 113 10.55 6.33 9.18
N ALA A 114 10.40 6.74 10.43
CA ALA A 114 10.23 5.81 11.54
C ALA A 114 8.94 4.97 11.41
N VAL A 115 7.88 5.55 10.87
CA VAL A 115 6.62 4.82 10.60
C VAL A 115 6.82 3.80 9.48
N LYS A 116 7.60 4.08 8.44
CA LYS A 116 7.93 3.10 7.39
C LYS A 116 8.73 1.91 7.94
N GLU A 117 9.75 2.18 8.74
CA GLU A 117 10.50 1.11 9.42
C GLU A 117 9.58 0.28 10.34
N MET A 118 8.72 0.95 11.09
CA MET A 118 7.76 0.26 11.96
C MET A 118 6.73 -0.53 11.16
N TYR A 119 6.30 -0.06 9.98
CA TYR A 119 5.39 -0.79 9.10
C TYR A 119 5.97 -2.15 8.71
N LYS A 120 7.25 -2.18 8.33
CA LYS A 120 7.96 -3.44 8.05
C LYS A 120 8.05 -4.31 9.31
N ALA A 121 8.48 -3.75 10.43
CA ALA A 121 8.60 -4.49 11.69
C ALA A 121 7.26 -5.11 12.14
N VAL A 122 6.16 -4.38 11.97
CA VAL A 122 4.80 -4.90 12.23
C VAL A 122 4.47 -6.05 11.30
N ASN A 123 4.76 -5.94 10.00
CA ASN A 123 4.50 -7.01 9.05
C ASN A 123 5.30 -8.28 9.40
N ASP A 124 6.58 -8.13 9.72
CA ASP A 124 7.43 -9.25 10.15
C ASP A 124 6.88 -9.89 11.43
N MET A 125 6.46 -9.08 12.42
CA MET A 125 5.87 -9.54 13.68
C MET A 125 4.55 -10.31 13.48
N LEU A 126 3.78 -9.97 12.44
CA LEU A 126 2.53 -10.63 12.09
C LEU A 126 2.73 -11.89 11.21
N GLY A 127 3.96 -12.22 10.83
CA GLY A 127 4.30 -13.39 10.03
C GLY A 127 4.19 -13.14 8.52
N ASP A 128 4.55 -11.95 8.08
CA ASP A 128 4.56 -11.53 6.67
C ASP A 128 3.22 -11.78 5.97
N ILE A 129 2.19 -11.13 6.47
CA ILE A 129 0.83 -11.27 5.96
C ILE A 129 0.64 -10.62 4.59
N VAL A 130 -0.33 -11.10 3.83
CA VAL A 130 -0.73 -10.47 2.57
C VAL A 130 -1.27 -9.06 2.84
N LYS A 131 -0.62 -8.06 2.24
CA LYS A 131 -0.94 -6.64 2.39
C LYS A 131 -1.83 -6.14 1.26
N VAL A 132 -3.11 -6.36 1.40
CA VAL A 132 -4.17 -5.84 0.54
C VAL A 132 -5.26 -5.23 1.41
N THR A 133 -6.06 -4.29 0.91
CA THR A 133 -7.16 -3.71 1.70
C THR A 133 -8.11 -4.81 2.20
N PRO A 134 -8.41 -4.90 3.51
CA PRO A 134 -8.12 -3.94 4.59
C PRO A 134 -6.83 -4.21 5.39
N SER A 135 -6.12 -5.32 5.18
CA SER A 135 -4.96 -5.72 6.01
C SER A 135 -3.81 -4.71 5.94
N SER A 136 -3.53 -4.13 4.76
CA SER A 136 -2.49 -3.11 4.61
C SER A 136 -2.76 -1.85 5.46
N LYS A 137 -4.04 -1.47 5.59
CA LYS A 137 -4.45 -0.37 6.47
C LYS A 137 -4.22 -0.73 7.93
N MET A 138 -4.59 -1.93 8.34
CA MET A 138 -4.38 -2.40 9.72
C MET A 138 -2.90 -2.39 10.11
N VAL A 139 -2.01 -2.86 9.23
CA VAL A 139 -0.55 -2.80 9.45
C VAL A 139 -0.09 -1.34 9.62
N GLY A 140 -0.61 -0.41 8.79
CA GLY A 140 -0.31 1.01 8.91
C GLY A 140 -0.80 1.63 10.21
N ASP A 141 -2.03 1.34 10.62
CA ASP A 141 -2.62 1.84 11.88
C ASP A 141 -1.81 1.33 13.09
N LEU A 142 -1.40 0.06 13.07
CA LEU A 142 -0.55 -0.51 14.13
C LEU A 142 0.85 0.10 14.13
N ALA A 143 1.45 0.36 12.97
CA ALA A 143 2.75 1.01 12.86
C ALA A 143 2.73 2.45 13.43
N ILE A 144 1.70 3.23 13.11
CA ILE A 144 1.50 4.57 13.69
C ILE A 144 1.34 4.45 15.22
N PHE A 145 0.45 3.58 15.67
CA PHE A 145 0.18 3.39 17.09
C PHE A 145 1.46 3.02 17.86
N MET A 146 2.26 2.09 17.35
CA MET A 146 3.52 1.70 17.99
C MET A 146 4.52 2.86 18.00
N THR A 147 4.64 3.60 16.89
CA THR A 147 5.55 4.76 16.81
C THR A 147 5.15 5.88 17.78
N GLN A 148 3.84 6.13 17.94
CA GLN A 148 3.32 7.15 18.87
C GLN A 148 3.56 6.78 20.33
N ASN A 149 3.42 5.50 20.67
CA ASN A 149 3.53 5.01 22.05
C ASN A 149 4.95 4.50 22.39
N ASN A 150 5.94 4.71 21.52
CA ASN A 150 7.31 4.21 21.67
C ASN A 150 7.36 2.70 21.96
N LEU A 151 6.53 1.94 21.24
CA LEU A 151 6.52 0.49 21.28
C LEU A 151 7.47 -0.10 20.24
N THR A 152 7.95 -1.30 20.55
CA THR A 152 8.74 -2.14 19.62
C THR A 152 8.14 -3.55 19.59
N PRO A 153 8.48 -4.38 18.60
CA PRO A 153 8.03 -5.78 18.57
C PRO A 153 8.33 -6.55 19.87
N GLU A 154 9.44 -6.21 20.55
CA GLU A 154 9.88 -6.89 21.76
C GLU A 154 9.09 -6.49 23.00
N ASN A 155 8.58 -5.24 23.04
CA ASN A 155 7.93 -4.71 24.24
C ASN A 155 6.41 -4.51 24.11
N ILE A 156 5.83 -4.68 22.91
CA ILE A 156 4.40 -4.43 22.68
C ILE A 156 3.49 -5.33 23.51
N VAL A 157 3.90 -6.56 23.78
CA VAL A 157 3.09 -7.50 24.60
C VAL A 157 3.01 -7.01 26.04
N GLU A 158 4.12 -6.58 26.62
CA GLU A 158 4.18 -6.09 27.99
C GLU A 158 3.51 -4.71 28.14
N LYS A 159 3.97 -3.74 27.36
CA LYS A 159 3.50 -2.35 27.48
C LYS A 159 2.08 -2.14 26.90
N GLY A 160 1.69 -2.96 25.93
CA GLY A 160 0.39 -2.87 25.27
C GLY A 160 -0.79 -3.23 26.16
N GLU A 161 -0.59 -3.97 27.25
CA GLU A 161 -1.68 -4.38 28.17
C GLU A 161 -2.51 -3.19 28.71
N SER A 162 -1.87 -2.05 28.95
CA SER A 162 -2.53 -0.84 29.45
C SER A 162 -3.09 0.07 28.34
N LEU A 163 -2.78 -0.18 27.07
CA LEU A 163 -3.09 0.71 25.96
C LEU A 163 -4.36 0.25 25.21
N ALA A 164 -5.10 1.21 24.64
CA ALA A 164 -6.22 0.92 23.74
C ALA A 164 -5.71 0.84 22.30
N PHE A 165 -5.78 -0.33 21.69
CA PHE A 165 -5.38 -0.54 20.30
C PHE A 165 -6.41 0.05 19.31
N PRO A 166 -5.98 0.47 18.10
CA PRO A 166 -6.89 0.93 17.05
C PRO A 166 -7.95 -0.14 16.69
N ASP A 167 -9.15 0.31 16.32
CA ASP A 167 -10.26 -0.60 15.99
C ASP A 167 -9.94 -1.57 14.84
N SER A 168 -9.18 -1.11 13.85
CA SER A 168 -8.74 -1.98 12.74
C SER A 168 -7.85 -3.13 13.23
N VAL A 169 -6.99 -2.87 14.21
CA VAL A 169 -6.11 -3.88 14.83
C VAL A 169 -6.93 -4.87 15.66
N VAL A 170 -7.88 -4.36 16.46
CA VAL A 170 -8.81 -5.23 17.22
C VAL A 170 -9.64 -6.08 16.27
N SER A 171 -10.16 -5.51 15.20
CA SER A 171 -10.94 -6.24 14.19
C SER A 171 -10.12 -7.35 13.50
N TYR A 172 -8.86 -7.07 13.18
CA TYR A 172 -7.96 -8.08 12.61
C TYR A 172 -7.76 -9.26 13.57
N PHE A 173 -7.37 -8.99 14.81
CA PHE A 173 -7.11 -10.04 15.79
C PHE A 173 -8.36 -10.78 16.26
N SER A 174 -9.55 -10.19 16.10
CA SER A 174 -10.82 -10.89 16.33
C SER A 174 -11.23 -11.81 15.18
N GLY A 175 -10.53 -11.82 14.05
CA GLY A 175 -10.82 -12.67 12.90
C GLY A 175 -11.75 -12.05 11.85
N MET A 176 -12.17 -10.78 12.00
CA MET A 176 -13.09 -10.14 11.05
C MET A 176 -12.49 -9.93 9.65
N MET A 177 -11.17 -10.02 9.52
CA MET A 177 -10.45 -9.94 8.24
C MET A 177 -9.95 -11.31 7.75
N GLY A 178 -10.48 -12.40 8.30
CA GLY A 178 -9.98 -13.76 8.10
C GLY A 178 -8.79 -14.06 9.01
N GLN A 179 -8.22 -15.26 8.83
CA GLN A 179 -7.06 -15.71 9.60
C GLN A 179 -5.83 -15.81 8.69
N PRO A 180 -4.65 -15.32 9.11
CA PRO A 180 -3.43 -15.53 8.36
C PRO A 180 -3.05 -17.01 8.32
N ALA A 181 -2.38 -17.45 7.25
CA ALA A 181 -2.01 -18.86 7.07
C ALA A 181 -1.20 -19.43 8.24
N GLY A 182 -0.36 -18.61 8.89
CA GLY A 182 0.42 -18.99 10.07
C GLY A 182 -0.32 -18.87 11.41
N GLY A 183 -1.59 -18.44 11.39
CA GLY A 183 -2.35 -18.07 12.59
C GLY A 183 -1.93 -16.70 13.15
N PHE A 184 -2.64 -16.24 14.17
CA PHE A 184 -2.29 -15.01 14.87
C PHE A 184 -1.15 -15.23 15.90
N PRO A 185 -0.23 -14.26 16.09
CA PRO A 185 0.69 -14.27 17.21
C PRO A 185 -0.09 -14.24 18.54
N LYS A 186 -0.13 -15.37 19.25
CA LYS A 186 -1.09 -15.61 20.36
C LYS A 186 -0.95 -14.61 21.51
N ASP A 187 0.26 -14.27 21.91
CA ASP A 187 0.48 -13.32 23.01
C ASP A 187 0.02 -11.91 22.63
N LEU A 188 0.27 -11.49 21.40
CA LEU A 188 -0.19 -10.19 20.91
C LEU A 188 -1.72 -10.19 20.74
N GLN A 189 -2.31 -11.28 20.21
CA GLN A 189 -3.77 -11.42 20.11
C GLN A 189 -4.44 -11.27 21.49
N ARG A 190 -3.91 -11.94 22.50
CA ARG A 190 -4.40 -11.84 23.89
C ARG A 190 -4.38 -10.40 24.40
N VAL A 191 -3.27 -9.69 24.18
CA VAL A 191 -3.09 -8.30 24.63
C VAL A 191 -4.02 -7.35 23.89
N VAL A 192 -4.20 -7.53 22.57
CA VAL A 192 -5.07 -6.69 21.75
C VAL A 192 -6.54 -6.90 22.09
N LEU A 193 -6.98 -8.15 22.24
CA LEU A 193 -8.38 -8.50 22.47
C LEU A 193 -8.84 -8.28 23.91
N LYS A 194 -7.92 -8.23 24.89
CA LYS A 194 -8.24 -7.97 26.31
C LYS A 194 -9.38 -8.85 26.85
N GLY A 195 -9.31 -10.13 26.54
CA GLY A 195 -10.31 -11.12 26.98
C GLY A 195 -11.57 -11.20 26.14
N LYS A 196 -11.66 -10.47 25.01
CA LYS A 196 -12.73 -10.70 24.02
C LYS A 196 -12.44 -11.99 23.26
N GLU A 197 -13.45 -12.80 23.03
CA GLU A 197 -13.34 -14.01 22.22
C GLU A 197 -13.22 -13.66 20.74
N PRO A 198 -12.27 -14.26 19.99
CA PRO A 198 -12.23 -14.12 18.55
C PRO A 198 -13.42 -14.81 17.88
N ILE A 199 -13.76 -14.34 16.68
CA ILE A 199 -14.76 -14.98 15.83
C ILE A 199 -14.16 -16.28 15.31
N THR A 200 -14.86 -17.40 15.48
CA THR A 200 -14.45 -18.72 15.00
C THR A 200 -15.03 -19.03 13.63
#